data_b0336a72ae47e36d15a6564aad69f49e
#
_entry.id   b0336a72ae47e36d15a6564aad69f49e
#
_cell.length_a   1.000
_cell.length_b   1.000
_cell.length_c   1.000
_cell.angle_alpha   90.00
_cell.angle_beta   90.00
_cell.angle_gamma   90.00
#
_symmetry.space_group_name_H-M   'P 1'
#
loop_
_entity.id
_entity.type
_entity.pdbx_description
1 polymer ?
#
loop_
_entity_poly.entity_id
_entity_poly.type
_entity_poly.pdbx_seq_one_letter_code
_entity_poly.pdbx_strand_id
1 'polypeptide(L)'
;VKNLTAVKAQQVGFENTASTIPNNQKIIGAAAQVALRKTEAIRTIAFKSDSLTLVLYDNGIVDGDTVSVILNDEVIIPKQGLSEQAYRKVIKIPPSMGDSLQLVIYAENLGSIPPNSGLLIIEDGSDRYEVGFKGDMKKSPAVILRRKG
;
A
#
# COMPACT_ATOMS: atom_id res chain seq x y z
N VAL A 1 13.21 19.67 -26.49
CA VAL A 1 12.69 19.31 -26.80
C VAL A 1 12.12 19.15 -26.80
N LYS A 2 12.42 19.21 -26.39
CA LYS A 2 11.85 18.84 -26.47
C LYS A 2 11.03 18.50 -26.29
N ASN A 3 11.49 18.58 -25.82
CA ASN A 3 10.64 18.05 -25.79
C ASN A 3 9.99 17.74 -25.33
N LEU A 4 10.26 17.81 -24.77
CA LEU A 4 9.50 17.26 -24.53
C LEU A 4 8.92 17.22 -24.39
N THR A 5 9.38 17.53 -24.03
CA THR A 5 8.69 17.23 -24.06
C THR A 5 8.16 17.03 -23.79
N ALA A 6 8.68 17.28 -23.40
CA ALA A 6 8.10 16.90 -23.40
C ALA A 6 7.71 16.74 -23.04
N VAL A 7 8.19 16.90 -22.53
CA VAL A 7 7.69 16.50 -22.51
C VAL A 7 7.31 16.37 -22.27
N LYS A 8 7.48 16.67 -21.75
CA LYS A 8 7.01 16.36 -21.78
C LYS A 8 6.63 16.15 -21.59
N ALA A 9 7.39 16.46 -21.22
CA ALA A 9 6.93 16.07 -21.29
C ALA A 9 6.71 15.85 -21.11
N GLN A 10 7.06 16.01 -20.57
CA GLN A 10 6.78 15.59 -20.75
C GLN A 10 6.67 15.22 -20.57
N GLN A 11 7.24 15.45 -20.15
CA GLN A 11 7.01 14.95 -20.34
C GLN A 11 6.98 14.63 -20.12
N VAL A 12 7.64 15.00 -19.79
CA VAL A 12 7.48 14.57 -19.98
C VAL A 12 7.66 14.11 -19.77
N GLY A 13 8.39 13.97 -19.58
CA GLY A 13 8.27 13.40 -19.76
C GLY A 13 8.62 13.03 -19.58
N PHE A 14 9.23 12.76 -19.10
CA PHE A 14 9.43 12.12 -19.44
C PHE A 14 9.92 11.68 -19.58
N GLU A 15 10.51 12.09 -19.26
CA GLU A 15 10.80 11.56 -19.67
C GLU A 15 11.19 11.15 -19.48
N ASN A 16 11.83 10.97 -19.20
CA ASN A 16 12.13 10.36 -19.25
C ASN A 16 12.58 10.06 -18.89
N THR A 17 13.04 9.68 -18.56
CA THR A 17 13.51 9.24 -18.39
C THR A 17 13.90 8.61 -18.18
N ALA A 18 14.15 8.25 -17.87
CA ALA A 18 14.49 7.72 -17.76
C ALA A 18 14.79 6.70 -17.63
N SER A 19 15.03 6.03 -17.34
CA SER A 19 15.43 5.02 -17.35
C SER A 19 14.90 4.02 -16.95
N THR A 20 14.58 3.76 -17.12
CA THR A 20 14.47 3.02 -16.67
C THR A 20 13.83 2.03 -16.31
N ILE A 21 13.24 1.79 -16.05
CA ILE A 21 12.77 0.70 -15.26
C ILE A 21 11.28 0.61 -15.37
N PRO A 22 10.74 -0.13 -16.31
CA PRO A 22 9.31 -0.15 -16.55
C PRO A 22 8.49 -0.63 -15.35
N ASN A 23 9.01 -1.60 -14.59
CA ASN A 23 8.29 -2.09 -13.41
C ASN A 23 8.21 -1.04 -12.32
N ASN A 24 9.28 -0.28 -12.15
CA ASN A 24 9.30 0.80 -11.17
C ASN A 24 8.32 1.92 -11.52
N GLN A 25 8.10 2.15 -12.80
CA GLN A 25 7.14 3.16 -13.21
C GLN A 25 5.73 2.81 -12.77
N LYS A 26 5.34 1.53 -12.85
CA LYS A 26 4.04 1.10 -12.35
C LYS A 26 3.93 1.28 -10.86
N ILE A 27 4.97 0.95 -10.12
CA ILE A 27 5.01 1.06 -8.67
C ILE A 27 4.95 2.54 -8.27
N ILE A 28 5.73 3.38 -8.95
CA ILE A 28 5.74 4.82 -8.70
C ILE A 28 4.37 5.41 -9.00
N GLY A 29 3.70 4.92 -10.06
CA GLY A 29 2.36 5.38 -10.40
C GLY A 29 1.36 5.16 -9.27
N ALA A 30 1.36 3.97 -8.66
CA ALA A 30 0.47 3.69 -7.54
C ALA A 30 0.80 4.57 -6.34
N ALA A 31 2.08 4.71 -6.02
CA ALA A 31 2.50 5.56 -4.89
C ALA A 31 2.12 7.02 -5.13
N ALA A 32 2.25 7.50 -6.36
CA ALA A 32 1.86 8.87 -6.70
C ALA A 32 0.35 9.05 -6.60
N GLN A 33 -0.43 8.05 -6.99
CA GLN A 33 -1.89 8.13 -6.93
C GLN A 33 -2.42 8.19 -5.51
N VAL A 34 -1.71 7.63 -4.55
CA VAL A 34 -2.13 7.67 -3.14
C VAL A 34 -2.29 9.10 -2.66
N ALA A 35 -1.43 10.01 -3.10
CA ALA A 35 -1.50 11.40 -2.69
C ALA A 35 -2.76 12.11 -3.20
N LEU A 36 -3.42 11.57 -4.22
CA LEU A 36 -4.64 12.14 -4.77
C LEU A 36 -5.89 11.74 -4.01
N ARG A 37 -5.77 10.79 -3.08
CA ARG A 37 -6.88 10.35 -2.25
C ARG A 37 -6.66 10.79 -0.82
N LYS A 38 -7.75 10.94 -0.09
CA LYS A 38 -7.67 11.22 1.34
C LYS A 38 -7.16 9.97 2.06
N THR A 39 -6.14 10.13 2.87
CA THR A 39 -5.63 9.04 3.71
C THR A 39 -6.25 9.17 5.10
N GLU A 40 -6.85 8.09 5.58
CA GLU A 40 -7.51 8.08 6.87
C GLU A 40 -6.82 7.06 7.77
N ALA A 41 -6.17 7.53 8.83
CA ALA A 41 -5.55 6.65 9.81
C ALA A 41 -6.64 5.98 10.63
N ILE A 42 -6.73 4.65 10.55
CA ILE A 42 -7.76 3.90 11.24
C ILE A 42 -7.24 3.20 12.49
N ARG A 43 -5.91 3.07 12.61
CA ARG A 43 -5.31 2.42 13.76
C ARG A 43 -3.84 2.79 13.88
N THR A 44 -3.36 2.83 15.12
CA THR A 44 -1.92 2.96 15.42
C THR A 44 -1.49 1.69 16.13
N ILE A 45 -0.39 1.09 15.67
CA ILE A 45 0.15 -0.15 16.22
C ILE A 45 1.59 0.11 16.62
N ALA A 46 1.93 -0.24 17.86
CA ALA A 46 3.31 -0.18 18.33
C ALA A 46 3.98 -1.52 18.02
N PHE A 47 5.11 -1.47 17.32
CA PHE A 47 5.83 -2.68 16.94
C PHE A 47 7.26 -2.64 17.50
N LYS A 48 7.90 -3.81 17.60
CA LYS A 48 9.23 -3.91 18.20
C LYS A 48 10.24 -4.68 17.34
N SER A 49 9.76 -5.49 16.40
CA SER A 49 10.65 -6.29 15.56
C SER A 49 11.12 -5.49 14.35
N ASP A 50 12.25 -5.92 13.76
CA ASP A 50 12.77 -5.29 12.54
C ASP A 50 12.15 -5.90 11.27
N SER A 51 11.26 -6.86 11.43
CA SER A 51 10.46 -7.37 10.34
C SER A 51 9.06 -7.69 10.84
N LEU A 52 8.07 -7.49 9.98
CA LEU A 52 6.68 -7.78 10.28
C LEU A 52 6.14 -8.67 9.18
N THR A 53 5.17 -9.52 9.52
CA THR A 53 4.45 -10.29 8.52
C THR A 53 3.10 -9.65 8.30
N LEU A 54 2.81 -9.32 7.04
CA LEU A 54 1.51 -8.80 6.65
C LEU A 54 0.70 -9.94 6.07
N VAL A 55 -0.54 -10.05 6.49
CA VAL A 55 -1.47 -11.08 6.00
C VAL A 55 -2.73 -10.36 5.53
N LEU A 56 -3.10 -10.59 4.29
CA LEU A 56 -4.28 -9.97 3.67
C LEU A 56 -5.26 -11.03 3.21
N TYR A 57 -6.54 -10.82 3.47
CA TYR A 57 -7.57 -11.64 2.87
C TYR A 57 -8.92 -10.90 2.91
N ASP A 58 -9.89 -11.47 2.21
CA ASP A 58 -11.23 -10.89 2.15
C ASP A 58 -11.91 -11.06 3.51
N ASN A 59 -12.75 -10.08 3.84
CA ASN A 59 -13.44 -10.04 5.14
C ASN A 59 -14.93 -10.29 4.93
N GLY A 60 -15.27 -11.44 4.37
CA GLY A 60 -16.65 -11.79 4.15
C GLY A 60 -16.87 -12.37 2.76
N ILE A 61 -17.75 -11.74 1.98
CA ILE A 61 -18.07 -12.21 0.65
C ILE A 61 -16.94 -11.79 -0.31
N VAL A 62 -16.33 -12.78 -0.96
CA VAL A 62 -15.28 -12.53 -1.95
C VAL A 62 -15.93 -11.93 -3.19
N ASP A 63 -15.53 -10.70 -3.55
CA ASP A 63 -16.16 -9.96 -4.64
C ASP A 63 -15.16 -9.35 -5.64
N GLY A 64 -13.92 -9.84 -5.60
CA GLY A 64 -12.93 -9.40 -6.57
C GLY A 64 -12.17 -8.13 -6.18
N ASP A 65 -12.16 -7.78 -4.90
CA ASP A 65 -11.39 -6.63 -4.43
C ASP A 65 -9.90 -6.84 -4.67
N THR A 66 -9.24 -5.79 -5.14
CA THR A 66 -7.80 -5.77 -5.35
C THR A 66 -7.23 -4.53 -4.68
N VAL A 67 -6.13 -4.73 -3.95
CA VAL A 67 -5.48 -3.65 -3.22
C VAL A 67 -3.98 -3.61 -3.51
N SER A 68 -3.40 -2.44 -3.35
CA SER A 68 -1.95 -2.28 -3.20
C SER A 68 -1.66 -1.82 -1.79
N VAL A 69 -0.55 -2.25 -1.23
CA VAL A 69 -0.13 -1.81 0.10
C VAL A 69 1.13 -0.99 -0.05
N ILE A 70 1.12 0.19 0.54
CA ILE A 70 2.16 1.19 0.36
C ILE A 70 2.69 1.59 1.73
N LEU A 71 4.00 1.44 1.91
CA LEU A 71 4.68 1.77 3.17
C LEU A 71 5.58 2.97 2.91
N ASN A 72 5.26 4.11 3.53
CA ASN A 72 6.02 5.35 3.38
C ASN A 72 6.34 5.64 1.91
N ASP A 73 5.29 5.70 1.09
CA ASP A 73 5.36 6.01 -0.35
C ASP A 73 6.00 4.93 -1.23
N GLU A 74 6.35 3.79 -0.66
CA GLU A 74 6.88 2.67 -1.41
C GLU A 74 5.85 1.56 -1.51
N VAL A 75 5.54 1.09 -2.71
CA VAL A 75 4.61 -0.01 -2.90
C VAL A 75 5.30 -1.31 -2.52
N ILE A 76 4.83 -1.94 -1.44
CA ILE A 76 5.39 -3.19 -0.96
C ILE A 76 4.58 -4.41 -1.38
N ILE A 77 3.29 -4.24 -1.64
CA ILE A 77 2.44 -5.29 -2.20
C ILE A 77 1.65 -4.67 -3.34
N PRO A 78 2.03 -4.93 -4.60
CA PRO A 78 1.31 -4.35 -5.74
C PRO A 78 0.14 -5.23 -6.15
N LYS A 79 -1.01 -4.62 -6.37
CA LYS A 79 -2.19 -5.20 -7.02
C LYS A 79 -2.51 -6.62 -6.58
N GLN A 80 -2.73 -6.79 -5.28
CA GLN A 80 -3.05 -8.10 -4.71
C GLN A 80 -4.56 -8.29 -4.64
N GLY A 81 -5.06 -9.33 -5.31
CA GLY A 81 -6.46 -9.72 -5.19
C GLY A 81 -6.73 -10.33 -3.83
N LEU A 82 -7.84 -9.94 -3.23
CA LEU A 82 -8.25 -10.46 -1.94
C LEU A 82 -9.14 -11.68 -2.14
N SER A 83 -8.87 -12.72 -1.35
CA SER A 83 -9.66 -13.94 -1.39
C SER A 83 -9.78 -14.48 0.03
N GLU A 84 -10.46 -15.60 0.17
CA GLU A 84 -10.53 -16.29 1.47
C GLU A 84 -9.21 -16.97 1.82
N GLN A 85 -8.30 -17.11 0.85
CA GLN A 85 -6.95 -17.59 1.12
C GLN A 85 -6.06 -16.39 1.44
N ALA A 86 -5.36 -16.47 2.57
CA ALA A 86 -4.52 -15.39 3.01
C ALA A 86 -3.30 -15.21 2.12
N TYR A 87 -3.01 -13.96 1.75
CA TYR A 87 -1.75 -13.60 1.13
C TYR A 87 -0.80 -13.11 2.22
N ARG A 88 0.36 -13.73 2.33
CA ARG A 88 1.33 -13.42 3.38
C ARG A 88 2.59 -12.84 2.78
N LYS A 89 3.11 -11.79 3.40
CA LYS A 89 4.39 -11.20 3.00
C LYS A 89 5.14 -10.72 4.21
N VAL A 90 6.41 -11.09 4.32
CA VAL A 90 7.31 -10.57 5.34
C VAL A 90 7.94 -9.29 4.79
N ILE A 91 7.85 -8.22 5.57
CA ILE A 91 8.48 -6.94 5.22
C ILE A 91 9.55 -6.62 6.25
N LYS A 92 10.63 -6.03 5.78
CA LYS A 92 11.72 -5.61 6.67
C LYS A 92 11.56 -4.14 6.99
N ILE A 93 11.66 -3.81 8.28
CA ILE A 93 11.55 -2.44 8.76
C ILE A 93 12.79 -2.14 9.60
N PRO A 94 13.94 -1.89 8.95
CA PRO A 94 15.14 -1.58 9.71
C PRO A 94 15.00 -0.24 10.44
N PRO A 95 15.76 -0.03 11.52
CA PRO A 95 15.66 1.23 12.26
C PRO A 95 15.92 2.47 11.42
N SER A 96 16.64 2.32 10.31
CA SER A 96 16.91 3.45 9.40
C SER A 96 15.65 4.02 8.75
N MET A 97 14.54 3.27 8.74
CA MET A 97 13.27 3.76 8.21
C MET A 97 12.55 4.72 9.16
N GLY A 98 13.07 4.88 10.37
CA GLY A 98 12.49 5.77 11.37
C GLY A 98 11.54 5.06 12.32
N ASP A 99 10.97 5.83 13.23
CA ASP A 99 10.17 5.30 14.32
C ASP A 99 8.67 5.38 14.07
N SER A 100 8.25 6.07 13.04
CA SER A 100 6.84 6.22 12.69
C SER A 100 6.68 6.03 11.19
N LEU A 101 5.87 5.04 10.82
CA LEU A 101 5.66 4.69 9.42
C LEU A 101 4.17 4.68 9.12
N GLN A 102 3.82 4.93 7.87
CA GLN A 102 2.44 4.91 7.42
C GLN A 102 2.25 3.77 6.44
N LEU A 103 1.34 2.86 6.76
CA LEU A 103 0.99 1.73 5.91
C LEU A 103 -0.37 2.03 5.31
N VAL A 104 -0.44 2.28 4.01
CA VAL A 104 -1.67 2.66 3.32
C VAL A 104 -2.17 1.48 2.50
N ILE A 105 -3.47 1.23 2.59
CA ILE A 105 -4.14 0.22 1.78
C ILE A 105 -4.90 0.95 0.68
N TYR A 106 -4.45 0.77 -0.55
CA TYR A 106 -4.92 1.49 -1.70
C TYR A 106 -5.84 0.58 -2.53
N ALA A 107 -7.11 0.97 -2.67
CA ALA A 107 -8.07 0.22 -3.46
C ALA A 107 -7.78 0.39 -4.95
N GLU A 108 -7.47 -0.72 -5.63
CA GLU A 108 -7.24 -0.70 -7.07
C GLU A 108 -8.56 -0.78 -7.84
N ASN A 109 -9.59 -1.33 -7.20
CA ASN A 109 -10.95 -1.41 -7.73
C ASN A 109 -11.93 -1.42 -6.56
N LEU A 110 -13.22 -1.47 -6.85
CA LEU A 110 -14.25 -1.57 -5.80
C LEU A 110 -14.84 -2.97 -5.70
N GLY A 111 -14.40 -3.90 -6.56
CA GLY A 111 -14.99 -5.22 -6.63
C GLY A 111 -16.42 -5.15 -7.14
N SER A 112 -17.18 -6.22 -6.98
CA SER A 112 -18.58 -6.25 -7.36
C SER A 112 -19.51 -5.70 -6.28
N ILE A 113 -19.02 -5.63 -5.03
CA ILE A 113 -19.79 -5.12 -3.89
C ILE A 113 -18.95 -4.04 -3.20
N PRO A 114 -19.15 -2.76 -3.56
CA PRO A 114 -18.40 -1.67 -2.89
C PRO A 114 -18.80 -1.52 -1.43
N PRO A 115 -17.88 -1.01 -0.56
CA PRO A 115 -16.53 -0.56 -0.86
C PRO A 115 -15.53 -1.72 -0.95
N ASN A 116 -14.28 -1.41 -1.33
CA ASN A 116 -13.18 -2.36 -1.25
C ASN A 116 -12.90 -2.60 0.22
N SER A 117 -13.03 -3.84 0.67
CA SER A 117 -12.89 -4.15 2.08
C SER A 117 -12.14 -5.46 2.29
N GLY A 118 -11.48 -5.57 3.42
CA GLY A 118 -10.75 -6.76 3.75
C GLY A 118 -10.23 -6.74 5.17
N LEU A 119 -9.39 -7.71 5.47
CA LEU A 119 -8.76 -7.84 6.77
C LEU A 119 -7.24 -7.86 6.57
N LEU A 120 -6.57 -6.99 7.30
CA LEU A 120 -5.11 -6.97 7.37
C LEU A 120 -4.70 -7.47 8.75
N ILE A 121 -3.85 -8.49 8.78
CA ILE A 121 -3.25 -8.95 10.01
C ILE A 121 -1.79 -8.57 9.98
N ILE A 122 -1.29 -8.01 11.07
CA ILE A 122 0.10 -7.65 11.23
C ILE A 122 0.67 -8.51 12.36
N GLU A 123 1.66 -9.31 12.03
CA GLU A 123 2.33 -10.16 13.02
C GLU A 123 3.69 -9.56 13.34
N ASP A 124 3.92 -9.33 14.61
CA ASP A 124 5.16 -8.76 15.17
C ASP A 124 5.67 -9.76 16.21
N GLY A 125 6.51 -10.71 15.77
CA GLY A 125 6.90 -11.81 16.62
C GLY A 125 5.69 -12.62 17.05
N SER A 126 5.43 -12.71 18.34
CA SER A 126 4.28 -13.41 18.87
C SER A 126 3.04 -12.51 18.97
N ASP A 127 3.18 -11.21 18.77
CA ASP A 127 2.06 -10.29 18.80
C ASP A 127 1.34 -10.28 17.46
N ARG A 128 0.01 -10.16 17.52
CA ARG A 128 -0.82 -10.22 16.33
C ARG A 128 -1.91 -9.17 16.41
N TYR A 129 -2.04 -8.38 15.36
CA TYR A 129 -3.03 -7.30 15.30
C TYR A 129 -3.92 -7.50 14.09
N GLU A 130 -5.24 -7.49 14.29
CA GLU A 130 -6.21 -7.64 13.21
C GLU A 130 -6.85 -6.29 12.93
N VAL A 131 -6.81 -5.87 11.69
CA VAL A 131 -7.32 -4.56 11.26
C VAL A 131 -8.28 -4.78 10.09
N GLY A 132 -9.57 -4.59 10.33
CA GLY A 132 -10.54 -4.56 9.26
C GLY A 132 -10.46 -3.21 8.55
N PHE A 133 -10.50 -3.21 7.22
CA PHE A 133 -10.39 -1.97 6.47
C PHE A 133 -11.47 -1.85 5.40
N LYS A 134 -11.80 -0.61 5.06
CA LYS A 134 -12.67 -0.26 3.95
C LYS A 134 -12.08 0.94 3.23
N GLY A 135 -12.00 0.86 1.92
CA GLY A 135 -11.47 1.94 1.11
C GLY A 135 -12.24 2.08 -0.18
N ASP A 136 -12.06 3.21 -0.85
CA ASP A 136 -12.69 3.47 -2.13
C ASP A 136 -11.77 4.32 -3.01
N MET A 137 -12.30 4.87 -4.09
CA MET A 137 -11.50 5.67 -5.03
C MET A 137 -11.19 7.08 -4.54
N LYS A 138 -11.71 7.45 -3.37
CA LYS A 138 -11.49 8.78 -2.79
C LYS A 138 -10.74 8.74 -1.48
N LYS A 139 -10.76 7.60 -0.78
CA LYS A 139 -10.25 7.50 0.57
C LYS A 139 -9.53 6.17 0.77
N SER A 140 -8.34 6.24 1.36
CA SER A 140 -7.52 5.08 1.65
C SER A 140 -7.33 4.92 3.16
N PRO A 141 -7.65 3.74 3.73
CA PRO A 141 -7.34 3.50 5.13
C PRO A 141 -5.84 3.33 5.32
N ALA A 142 -5.37 3.75 6.49
CA ALA A 142 -3.95 3.64 6.82
C ALA A 142 -3.77 3.18 8.25
N VAL A 143 -2.70 2.42 8.46
CA VAL A 143 -2.25 2.02 9.78
C VAL A 143 -0.95 2.75 10.06
N ILE A 144 -0.88 3.39 11.22
CA ILE A 144 0.35 4.05 11.66
C ILE A 144 1.12 3.04 12.49
N LEU A 145 2.37 2.79 12.09
CA LEU A 145 3.26 1.87 12.79
C LEU A 145 4.26 2.70 13.57
N ARG A 146 4.29 2.51 14.89
CA ARG A 146 5.24 3.21 15.75
C ARG A 146 6.18 2.22 16.40
N ARG A 147 7.47 2.49 16.27
CA ARG A 147 8.47 1.61 16.87
C ARG A 147 8.54 1.85 18.37
N LYS A 148 8.49 0.77 19.13
CA LYS A 148 8.71 0.84 20.57
C LYS A 148 10.19 1.15 20.82
N GLY A 149 10.42 2.19 21.60
CA GLY A 149 11.77 2.66 21.89
C GLY A 149 12.48 1.89 22.96
#